data_954e1a26cadf092067dcc59e671274c1
#
_entry.id   954e1a26cadf092067dcc59e671274c1
#
_cell.length_a   1.000
_cell.length_b   1.000
_cell.length_c   1.000
_cell.angle_alpha   90.00
_cell.angle_beta   90.00
_cell.angle_gamma   90.00
#
_symmetry.space_group_name_H-M   'P 1'
#
loop_
_entity.id
_entity.type
_entity.pdbx_description
1 polymer ?
#
loop_
_entity_poly.entity_id
_entity_poly.type
_entity_poly.pdbx_seq_one_letter_code
_entity_poly.pdbx_strand_id
1 'polypeptide(L)'
;MPYIALCERRRRPPDSTGIDVGINKIVAQMKYMLIAGEASGDLHASNLINSLKKIDPDADFRFFGGDLMAKAARKNPEIHYEMMNVMGFSEVLRKLPTLLKNLRTAKRIVAEYRPDVLILVDYPSFNLKLAKYAHSLGIKVDYFISPKVWAWKEYRVKKIKKWVDNLYSILPFEVGFYKRHGYNVTYVGNPSVQEVEYSMGHLPPRKHF
;
A
#
# COMPACT_ATOMS: atom_id res chain seq x y z
N MET A 1 8.64 -3.29 -14.33
CA MET A 1 8.48 -2.26 -13.26
C MET A 1 7.31 -2.66 -12.38
N PRO A 2 7.52 -3.08 -11.11
CA PRO A 2 6.48 -3.67 -10.27
C PRO A 2 5.33 -2.71 -9.94
N TYR A 3 5.58 -1.41 -9.93
CA TYR A 3 4.57 -0.40 -9.60
C TYR A 3 3.57 -0.12 -10.74
N ILE A 4 3.93 -0.43 -11.99
CA ILE A 4 3.09 -0.18 -13.17
C ILE A 4 1.90 -1.13 -13.20
N ALA A 5 2.08 -2.41 -12.85
CA ALA A 5 1.00 -3.40 -12.82
C ALA A 5 -0.14 -3.02 -11.84
N LEU A 6 0.21 -2.30 -10.76
CA LEU A 6 -0.75 -1.75 -9.80
C LEU A 6 -1.57 -0.60 -10.41
N CYS A 7 -0.96 0.15 -11.32
CA CYS A 7 -1.52 1.33 -11.95
C CYS A 7 -2.37 1.00 -13.20
N GLU A 8 -1.94 0.02 -14.02
CA GLU A 8 -2.60 -0.32 -15.29
C GLU A 8 -4.01 -0.92 -15.11
N ARG A 9 -4.24 -1.67 -14.03
CA ARG A 9 -5.58 -2.24 -13.73
C ARG A 9 -6.64 -1.20 -13.36
N ARG A 10 -6.31 0.08 -13.28
CA ARG A 10 -7.22 1.15 -12.83
C ARG A 10 -7.78 2.03 -13.95
N ARG A 11 -7.34 1.84 -15.19
CA ARG A 11 -8.04 2.46 -16.32
C ARG A 11 -9.40 1.78 -16.47
N ARG A 12 -10.48 2.43 -16.04
CA ARG A 12 -11.82 2.03 -16.48
C ARG A 12 -11.83 2.13 -18.00
N PRO A 13 -12.33 1.12 -18.74
CA PRO A 13 -12.64 1.32 -20.13
C PRO A 13 -13.64 2.48 -20.22
N PRO A 14 -13.56 3.36 -21.21
CA PRO A 14 -14.61 4.33 -21.46
C PRO A 14 -15.90 3.56 -21.74
N ASP A 15 -16.97 3.85 -20.99
CA ASP A 15 -18.30 3.36 -21.32
C ASP A 15 -18.58 3.76 -22.77
N SER A 16 -18.72 2.75 -23.61
CA SER A 16 -19.07 2.89 -25.02
C SER A 16 -20.55 3.22 -25.17
N THR A 17 -20.94 4.42 -24.79
CA THR A 17 -22.20 5.04 -25.25
C THR A 17 -21.83 6.45 -25.66
N GLY A 18 -21.69 6.59 -26.99
CA GLY A 18 -21.44 7.87 -27.61
C GLY A 18 -22.59 8.84 -27.42
N ILE A 19 -22.30 9.93 -26.73
CA ILE A 19 -22.89 11.25 -27.01
C ILE A 19 -21.75 12.23 -26.66
N ASP A 20 -21.17 12.79 -27.69
CA ASP A 20 -20.19 13.88 -27.61
C ASP A 20 -20.96 15.17 -27.29
N VAL A 21 -21.10 15.46 -26.00
CA VAL A 21 -21.56 16.77 -25.52
C VAL A 21 -20.38 17.36 -24.77
N GLY A 22 -19.83 18.43 -25.32
CA GLY A 22 -18.71 19.20 -24.78
C GLY A 22 -18.97 19.73 -23.36
N ILE A 23 -18.86 18.83 -22.39
CA ILE A 23 -18.86 19.15 -20.97
C ILE A 23 -17.44 18.82 -20.49
N ASN A 24 -16.73 19.82 -19.97
CA ASN A 24 -15.53 19.62 -19.19
C ASN A 24 -15.79 18.49 -18.19
N LYS A 25 -15.36 17.27 -18.54
CA LYS A 25 -15.41 16.12 -17.64
C LYS A 25 -14.45 16.47 -16.50
N ILE A 26 -15.00 16.97 -15.41
CA ILE A 26 -14.26 17.08 -14.15
C ILE A 26 -13.86 15.65 -13.83
N VAL A 27 -12.65 15.25 -14.22
CA VAL A 27 -12.07 13.97 -13.83
C VAL A 27 -11.94 14.07 -12.31
N ALA A 28 -12.82 13.40 -11.60
CA ALA A 28 -12.80 13.43 -10.15
C ALA A 28 -11.40 12.99 -9.68
N GLN A 29 -10.71 13.86 -8.96
CA GLN A 29 -9.39 13.63 -8.37
C GLN A 29 -9.43 12.35 -7.53
N MET A 30 -8.59 11.36 -7.86
CA MET A 30 -8.51 10.12 -7.10
C MET A 30 -7.89 10.35 -5.73
N LYS A 31 -8.52 9.80 -4.71
CA LYS A 31 -8.07 9.87 -3.32
C LYS A 31 -7.44 8.56 -2.90
N TYR A 32 -6.17 8.61 -2.56
CA TYR A 32 -5.42 7.46 -2.08
C TYR A 32 -5.08 7.61 -0.59
N MET A 33 -5.30 6.56 0.18
CA MET A 33 -4.77 6.49 1.54
C MET A 33 -3.79 5.33 1.64
N LEU A 34 -2.56 5.60 2.09
CA LEU A 34 -1.51 4.59 2.22
C LEU A 34 -1.14 4.39 3.69
N ILE A 35 -0.88 3.14 4.09
CA ILE A 35 -0.44 2.81 5.45
C ILE A 35 0.85 1.99 5.39
N ALA A 36 1.94 2.60 5.83
CA ALA A 36 3.23 1.97 6.02
C ALA A 36 3.65 2.10 7.49
N GLY A 37 3.94 1.00 8.16
CA GLY A 37 4.22 0.95 9.60
C GLY A 37 5.69 0.89 9.98
N GLU A 38 6.61 0.92 8.99
CA GLU A 38 8.05 0.80 9.20
C GLU A 38 8.84 1.45 8.06
N ALA A 39 10.15 1.65 8.26
CA ALA A 39 11.02 2.33 7.29
C ALA A 39 11.05 1.67 5.91
N SER A 40 11.08 0.34 5.84
CA SER A 40 11.02 -0.40 4.56
C SER A 40 9.71 -0.15 3.82
N GLY A 41 8.61 -0.12 4.56
CA GLY A 41 7.29 0.22 4.03
C GLY A 41 7.22 1.67 3.52
N ASP A 42 7.83 2.62 4.24
CA ASP A 42 7.93 4.03 3.82
C ASP A 42 8.66 4.18 2.48
N LEU A 43 9.80 3.49 2.32
CA LEU A 43 10.55 3.47 1.07
C LEU A 43 9.70 2.91 -0.09
N HIS A 44 9.09 1.75 0.09
CA HIS A 44 8.31 1.14 -0.98
C HIS A 44 7.03 1.92 -1.31
N ALA A 45 6.37 2.48 -0.30
CA ALA A 45 5.19 3.32 -0.50
C ALA A 45 5.54 4.65 -1.16
N SER A 46 6.70 5.25 -0.88
CA SER A 46 7.16 6.47 -1.54
C SER A 46 7.38 6.27 -3.04
N ASN A 47 7.97 5.14 -3.43
CA ASN A 47 8.15 4.77 -4.84
C ASN A 47 6.81 4.51 -5.54
N LEU A 48 5.85 3.91 -4.82
CA LEU A 48 4.49 3.73 -5.32
C LEU A 48 3.77 5.07 -5.53
N ILE A 49 3.87 6.02 -4.59
CA ILE A 49 3.31 7.38 -4.72
C ILE A 49 3.90 8.07 -5.96
N ASN A 50 5.23 8.02 -6.15
CA ASN A 50 5.87 8.61 -7.31
C ASN A 50 5.38 7.99 -8.63
N SER A 51 5.10 6.69 -8.63
CA SER A 51 4.58 5.98 -9.81
C SER A 51 3.11 6.31 -10.07
N LEU A 52 2.29 6.43 -9.02
CA LEU A 52 0.89 6.85 -9.13
C LEU A 52 0.78 8.27 -9.67
N LYS A 53 1.60 9.21 -9.21
CA LYS A 53 1.63 10.60 -9.71
C LYS A 53 1.97 10.73 -11.20
N LYS A 54 2.71 9.78 -11.76
CA LYS A 54 2.98 9.79 -13.21
C LYS A 54 1.75 9.44 -14.05
N ILE A 55 0.79 8.71 -13.47
CA ILE A 55 -0.41 8.22 -14.15
C ILE A 55 -1.63 9.09 -13.80
N ASP A 56 -1.65 9.58 -12.57
CA ASP A 56 -2.69 10.43 -12.01
C ASP A 56 -2.01 11.63 -11.31
N PRO A 57 -1.61 12.67 -12.09
CA PRO A 57 -0.88 13.82 -11.56
C PRO A 57 -1.66 14.62 -10.51
N ASP A 58 -2.99 14.59 -10.59
CA ASP A 58 -3.89 15.32 -9.69
C ASP A 58 -4.29 14.49 -8.46
N ALA A 59 -3.79 13.26 -8.31
CA ALA A 59 -4.11 12.39 -7.19
C ALA A 59 -3.88 13.05 -5.84
N ASP A 60 -4.87 12.92 -4.95
CA ASP A 60 -4.74 13.33 -3.55
C ASP A 60 -4.26 12.16 -2.69
N PHE A 61 -3.30 12.43 -1.80
CA PHE A 61 -2.71 11.42 -0.94
C PHE A 61 -2.86 11.81 0.53
N ARG A 62 -3.35 10.87 1.35
CA ARG A 62 -3.16 10.85 2.81
C ARG A 62 -2.45 9.56 3.19
N PHE A 63 -1.61 9.61 4.22
CA PHE A 63 -0.83 8.43 4.56
C PHE A 63 -0.35 8.42 6.01
N PHE A 64 -0.11 7.20 6.50
CA PHE A 64 0.74 6.91 7.64
C PHE A 64 2.05 6.37 7.07
N GLY A 65 3.18 6.97 7.43
CA GLY A 65 4.48 6.66 6.86
C GLY A 65 5.54 7.56 7.42
N GLY A 66 6.61 7.80 6.67
CA GLY A 66 7.73 8.63 7.09
C GLY A 66 8.11 9.71 6.08
N ASP A 67 9.36 10.13 6.17
CA ASP A 67 9.89 11.27 5.41
C ASP A 67 9.96 11.00 3.90
N LEU A 68 10.18 9.75 3.48
CA LEU A 68 10.22 9.41 2.06
C LEU A 68 8.85 9.55 1.41
N MET A 69 7.80 9.07 2.07
CA MET A 69 6.43 9.27 1.62
C MET A 69 6.04 10.76 1.67
N ALA A 70 6.46 11.50 2.72
CA ALA A 70 6.21 12.93 2.84
C ALA A 70 6.81 13.70 1.65
N LYS A 71 8.04 13.41 1.30
CA LYS A 71 8.72 13.97 0.13
C LYS A 71 8.01 13.62 -1.18
N ALA A 72 7.64 12.35 -1.36
CA ALA A 72 6.95 11.88 -2.56
C ALA A 72 5.55 12.50 -2.70
N ALA A 73 4.77 12.53 -1.62
CA ALA A 73 3.42 13.10 -1.60
C ALA A 73 3.41 14.64 -1.58
N ARG A 74 4.50 15.28 -1.15
CA ARG A 74 4.60 16.73 -0.82
C ARG A 74 3.59 17.13 0.26
N LYS A 75 3.40 16.25 1.24
CA LYS A 75 2.50 16.44 2.39
C LYS A 75 3.10 15.77 3.63
N ASN A 76 2.72 16.25 4.81
CA ASN A 76 3.09 15.59 6.05
C ASN A 76 2.28 14.30 6.29
N PRO A 77 2.86 13.29 6.96
CA PRO A 77 2.13 12.10 7.35
C PRO A 77 1.07 12.43 8.41
N GLU A 78 -0.07 11.75 8.38
CA GLU A 78 -1.08 11.81 9.45
C GLU A 78 -0.54 11.20 10.77
N ILE A 79 0.28 10.16 10.65
CA ILE A 79 1.05 9.56 11.74
C ILE A 79 2.38 9.10 11.17
N HIS A 80 3.49 9.50 11.80
CA HIS A 80 4.81 9.00 11.43
C HIS A 80 4.98 7.54 11.89
N TYR A 81 5.62 6.69 11.06
CA TYR A 81 5.74 5.26 11.35
C TYR A 81 6.50 4.97 12.65
N GLU A 82 7.40 5.83 13.09
CA GLU A 82 8.10 5.70 14.38
C GLU A 82 7.12 5.65 15.56
N MET A 83 5.99 6.35 15.47
CA MET A 83 4.91 6.29 16.47
C MET A 83 4.07 5.00 16.36
N MET A 84 4.24 4.24 15.28
CA MET A 84 3.56 2.96 15.06
C MET A 84 4.45 1.78 15.39
N ASN A 85 5.77 1.98 15.33
CA ASN A 85 6.75 0.92 15.45
C ASN A 85 6.83 0.42 16.90
N VAL A 86 6.70 -0.89 17.05
CA VAL A 86 6.76 -1.59 18.34
C VAL A 86 7.73 -2.75 18.17
N MET A 87 8.94 -2.59 18.67
CA MET A 87 9.94 -3.66 18.68
C MET A 87 10.00 -4.34 20.05
N GLY A 88 9.83 -5.68 20.05
CA GLY A 88 9.96 -6.50 21.25
C GLY A 88 8.67 -6.76 22.04
N PHE A 89 8.62 -7.91 22.72
CA PHE A 89 7.42 -8.39 23.41
C PHE A 89 6.98 -7.50 24.59
N SER A 90 7.92 -7.02 25.39
CA SER A 90 7.66 -6.09 26.50
C SER A 90 7.17 -4.71 26.04
N GLU A 91 7.68 -4.25 24.89
CA GLU A 91 7.26 -2.99 24.27
C GLU A 91 5.86 -3.08 23.66
N VAL A 92 5.47 -4.25 23.15
CA VAL A 92 4.11 -4.49 22.64
C VAL A 92 3.07 -4.20 23.72
N LEU A 93 3.26 -4.72 24.93
CA LEU A 93 2.30 -4.49 26.04
C LEU A 93 2.26 -3.03 26.46
N ARG A 94 3.41 -2.36 26.54
CA ARG A 94 3.51 -0.94 26.93
C ARG A 94 2.90 -0.01 25.88
N LYS A 95 3.09 -0.31 24.59
CA LYS A 95 2.61 0.52 23.47
C LYS A 95 1.22 0.12 22.94
N LEU A 96 0.59 -0.90 23.51
CA LEU A 96 -0.75 -1.34 23.08
C LEU A 96 -1.79 -0.19 23.11
N PRO A 97 -1.87 0.69 24.12
CA PRO A 97 -2.78 1.83 24.11
C PRO A 97 -2.52 2.78 22.93
N THR A 98 -1.25 3.05 22.62
CA THR A 98 -0.85 3.89 21.48
C THR A 98 -1.27 3.24 20.16
N LEU A 99 -1.03 1.93 19.98
CA LEU A 99 -1.45 1.20 18.80
C LEU A 99 -2.97 1.23 18.60
N LEU A 100 -3.74 1.10 19.68
CA LEU A 100 -5.20 1.19 19.64
C LEU A 100 -5.66 2.62 19.31
N LYS A 101 -5.00 3.63 19.88
CA LYS A 101 -5.25 5.05 19.55
C LYS A 101 -4.98 5.30 18.05
N ASN A 102 -3.83 4.86 17.54
CA ASN A 102 -3.48 5.01 16.13
C ASN A 102 -4.49 4.29 15.22
N LEU A 103 -4.98 3.11 15.60
CA LEU A 103 -6.00 2.40 14.83
C LEU A 103 -7.35 3.15 14.83
N ARG A 104 -7.74 3.75 15.96
CA ARG A 104 -8.95 4.60 16.02
C ARG A 104 -8.79 5.83 15.14
N THR A 105 -7.64 6.49 15.18
CA THR A 105 -7.30 7.63 14.32
C THR A 105 -7.35 7.24 12.86
N ALA A 106 -6.74 6.11 12.47
CA ALA A 106 -6.79 5.60 11.09
C ALA A 106 -8.24 5.37 10.62
N LYS A 107 -9.06 4.73 11.44
CA LYS A 107 -10.47 4.51 11.11
C LYS A 107 -11.24 5.82 10.94
N ARG A 108 -11.03 6.79 11.82
CA ARG A 108 -11.65 8.12 11.70
C ARG A 108 -11.25 8.80 10.39
N ILE A 109 -9.96 8.83 10.06
CA ILE A 109 -9.47 9.42 8.82
C ILE A 109 -10.04 8.71 7.60
N VAL A 110 -10.07 7.37 7.58
CA VAL A 110 -10.69 6.59 6.49
C VAL A 110 -12.16 6.96 6.30
N ALA A 111 -12.92 7.10 7.41
CA ALA A 111 -14.33 7.46 7.34
C ALA A 111 -14.57 8.89 6.84
N GLU A 112 -13.76 9.86 7.31
CA GLU A 112 -13.86 11.28 6.94
C GLU A 112 -13.35 11.54 5.52
N TYR A 113 -12.19 11.00 5.19
CA TYR A 113 -11.54 11.23 3.90
C TYR A 113 -12.20 10.45 2.76
N ARG A 114 -12.75 9.26 3.05
CA ARG A 114 -13.38 8.37 2.06
C ARG A 114 -12.49 8.16 0.84
N PRO A 115 -11.32 7.55 1.02
CA PRO A 115 -10.42 7.31 -0.10
C PRO A 115 -11.09 6.38 -1.13
N ASP A 116 -10.80 6.59 -2.40
CA ASP A 116 -11.21 5.66 -3.47
C ASP A 116 -10.49 4.34 -3.32
N VAL A 117 -9.26 4.39 -2.80
CA VAL A 117 -8.45 3.21 -2.55
C VAL A 117 -7.64 3.38 -1.26
N LEU A 118 -7.74 2.38 -0.38
CA LEU A 118 -6.85 2.19 0.75
C LEU A 118 -5.74 1.21 0.36
N ILE A 119 -4.49 1.66 0.36
CA ILE A 119 -3.30 0.84 0.05
C ILE A 119 -2.56 0.52 1.35
N LEU A 120 -2.47 -0.76 1.66
CA LEU A 120 -1.83 -1.27 2.87
C LEU A 120 -0.48 -1.87 2.50
N VAL A 121 0.59 -1.42 3.18
CA VAL A 121 1.95 -1.88 2.90
C VAL A 121 2.46 -2.68 4.10
N ASP A 122 2.70 -4.00 3.89
CA ASP A 122 3.11 -4.93 4.95
C ASP A 122 2.34 -4.74 6.28
N TYR A 123 2.97 -4.73 7.44
CA TYR A 123 2.43 -4.43 8.78
C TYR A 123 1.08 -5.11 9.11
N PRO A 124 0.98 -6.44 9.01
CA PRO A 124 -0.30 -7.16 8.92
C PRO A 124 -1.18 -7.08 10.16
N SER A 125 -0.62 -6.92 11.35
CA SER A 125 -1.40 -6.89 12.60
C SER A 125 -2.29 -5.66 12.72
N PHE A 126 -1.87 -4.54 12.20
CA PHE A 126 -2.61 -3.28 12.12
C PHE A 126 -3.45 -3.24 10.84
N ASN A 127 -2.80 -3.49 9.70
CA ASN A 127 -3.38 -3.33 8.38
C ASN A 127 -4.60 -4.22 8.14
N LEU A 128 -4.62 -5.47 8.58
CA LEU A 128 -5.80 -6.34 8.45
C LEU A 128 -7.01 -5.89 9.30
N LYS A 129 -6.78 -5.19 10.41
CA LYS A 129 -7.88 -4.58 11.19
C LYS A 129 -8.47 -3.37 10.48
N LEU A 130 -7.61 -2.58 9.83
CA LEU A 130 -8.04 -1.44 9.05
C LEU A 130 -8.71 -1.87 7.74
N ALA A 131 -8.18 -2.92 7.07
CA ALA A 131 -8.81 -3.54 5.90
C ALA A 131 -10.26 -3.95 6.18
N LYS A 132 -10.49 -4.66 7.30
CA LYS A 132 -11.84 -5.03 7.72
C LYS A 132 -12.78 -3.83 7.82
N TYR A 133 -12.30 -2.74 8.39
CA TYR A 133 -13.10 -1.53 8.57
C TYR A 133 -13.38 -0.82 7.24
N ALA A 134 -12.35 -0.61 6.41
CA ALA A 134 -12.50 0.01 5.10
C ALA A 134 -13.44 -0.79 4.19
N HIS A 135 -13.29 -2.11 4.17
CA HIS A 135 -14.18 -3.01 3.44
C HIS A 135 -15.65 -2.88 3.90
N SER A 136 -15.91 -2.71 5.22
CA SER A 136 -17.28 -2.50 5.72
C SER A 136 -17.88 -1.15 5.30
N LEU A 137 -17.06 -0.21 4.86
CA LEU A 137 -17.47 1.09 4.30
C LEU A 137 -17.59 1.07 2.76
N GLY A 138 -17.34 -0.08 2.11
CA GLY A 138 -17.32 -0.20 0.65
C GLY A 138 -16.09 0.44 -0.01
N ILE A 139 -15.04 0.72 0.76
CA ILE A 139 -13.78 1.29 0.25
C ILE A 139 -12.94 0.16 -0.31
N LYS A 140 -12.39 0.35 -1.50
CA LYS A 140 -11.49 -0.61 -2.14
C LYS A 140 -10.18 -0.73 -1.36
N VAL A 141 -9.78 -1.97 -1.07
CA VAL A 141 -8.57 -2.28 -0.31
C VAL A 141 -7.56 -3.02 -1.17
N ASP A 142 -6.43 -2.38 -1.40
CA ASP A 142 -5.28 -2.99 -2.05
C ASP A 142 -4.19 -3.28 -1.01
N TYR A 143 -3.60 -4.46 -1.06
CA TYR A 143 -2.52 -4.82 -0.16
C TYR A 143 -1.24 -4.99 -0.97
N PHE A 144 -0.32 -4.06 -0.81
CA PHE A 144 0.98 -4.05 -1.45
C PHE A 144 2.03 -4.63 -0.50
N ILE A 145 2.85 -5.55 -0.99
CA ILE A 145 3.77 -6.42 -0.23
C ILE A 145 2.98 -7.36 0.67
N SER A 146 2.63 -8.51 0.10
CA SER A 146 1.92 -9.59 0.79
C SER A 146 2.56 -9.92 2.15
N PRO A 147 1.77 -9.98 3.23
CA PRO A 147 2.31 -10.40 4.51
C PRO A 147 2.75 -11.86 4.47
N LYS A 148 3.87 -12.18 5.11
CA LYS A 148 4.49 -13.52 5.14
C LYS A 148 3.65 -14.53 5.96
N VAL A 149 2.37 -14.69 5.59
CA VAL A 149 1.43 -15.56 6.33
C VAL A 149 1.74 -17.04 6.15
N TRP A 150 2.41 -17.41 5.07
CA TRP A 150 2.85 -18.76 4.77
C TRP A 150 3.87 -19.29 5.79
N ALA A 151 4.60 -18.42 6.50
CA ALA A 151 5.62 -18.84 7.44
C ALA A 151 5.03 -19.36 8.77
N TRP A 152 3.92 -18.79 9.28
CA TRP A 152 3.41 -19.15 10.61
C TRP A 152 1.98 -18.67 10.96
N LYS A 153 1.31 -17.93 10.08
CA LYS A 153 -0.04 -17.38 10.33
C LYS A 153 -0.99 -17.59 9.15
N GLU A 154 -0.98 -18.78 8.59
CA GLU A 154 -1.77 -19.18 7.42
C GLU A 154 -3.28 -18.91 7.57
N TYR A 155 -3.81 -18.97 8.79
CA TYR A 155 -5.20 -18.60 9.08
C TYR A 155 -5.58 -17.17 8.67
N ARG A 156 -4.58 -16.29 8.48
CA ARG A 156 -4.80 -14.92 8.00
C ARG A 156 -5.21 -14.86 6.53
N VAL A 157 -4.95 -15.89 5.74
CA VAL A 157 -5.40 -15.97 4.34
C VAL A 157 -6.91 -15.78 4.24
N LYS A 158 -7.68 -16.40 5.15
CA LYS A 158 -9.15 -16.21 5.20
C LYS A 158 -9.55 -14.74 5.38
N LYS A 159 -8.79 -13.99 6.18
CA LYS A 159 -9.03 -12.57 6.42
C LYS A 159 -8.66 -11.72 5.21
N ILE A 160 -7.53 -12.04 4.56
CA ILE A 160 -7.10 -11.38 3.33
C ILE A 160 -8.16 -11.58 2.24
N LYS A 161 -8.57 -12.83 1.97
CA LYS A 161 -9.61 -13.13 0.99
C LYS A 161 -10.92 -12.37 1.23
N LYS A 162 -11.26 -12.09 2.49
CA LYS A 162 -12.53 -11.46 2.86
C LYS A 162 -12.50 -9.94 2.75
N TRP A 163 -11.34 -9.30 2.99
CA TRP A 163 -11.28 -7.87 3.19
C TRP A 163 -10.31 -7.13 2.27
N VAL A 164 -9.59 -7.85 1.41
CA VAL A 164 -8.61 -7.29 0.48
C VAL A 164 -9.07 -7.59 -0.94
N ASP A 165 -9.25 -6.58 -1.75
CA ASP A 165 -9.70 -6.71 -3.13
C ASP A 165 -8.57 -7.12 -4.05
N ASN A 166 -7.37 -6.54 -3.87
CA ASN A 166 -6.18 -6.93 -4.63
C ASN A 166 -5.00 -7.12 -3.69
N LEU A 167 -4.31 -8.24 -3.86
CA LEU A 167 -3.08 -8.55 -3.14
C LEU A 167 -1.92 -8.62 -4.13
N TYR A 168 -0.87 -7.88 -3.82
CA TYR A 168 0.34 -7.81 -4.63
C TYR A 168 1.49 -8.48 -3.88
N SER A 169 2.05 -9.51 -4.47
CA SER A 169 3.16 -10.30 -3.92
C SER A 169 4.49 -9.88 -4.56
N ILE A 170 5.53 -9.87 -3.74
CA ILE A 170 6.91 -9.63 -4.15
C ILE A 170 7.75 -10.91 -4.21
N LEU A 171 7.16 -12.05 -3.83
CA LEU A 171 7.81 -13.37 -3.85
C LEU A 171 7.09 -14.30 -4.82
N PRO A 172 7.77 -14.87 -5.82
CA PRO A 172 7.12 -15.65 -6.88
C PRO A 172 6.33 -16.86 -6.36
N PHE A 173 6.84 -17.54 -5.33
CA PHE A 173 6.20 -18.73 -4.78
C PHE A 173 4.87 -18.45 -4.05
N GLU A 174 4.64 -17.21 -3.61
CA GLU A 174 3.40 -16.82 -2.94
C GLU A 174 2.20 -16.93 -3.88
N VAL A 175 2.39 -16.77 -5.19
CA VAL A 175 1.32 -16.98 -6.18
C VAL A 175 0.76 -18.41 -6.07
N GLY A 176 1.63 -19.41 -6.06
CA GLY A 176 1.24 -20.81 -5.88
C GLY A 176 0.62 -21.08 -4.51
N PHE A 177 1.16 -20.46 -3.46
CA PHE A 177 0.63 -20.58 -2.10
C PHE A 177 -0.81 -20.05 -2.03
N TYR A 178 -1.08 -18.82 -2.45
CA TYR A 178 -2.44 -18.25 -2.41
C TYR A 178 -3.42 -18.95 -3.36
N LYS A 179 -2.94 -19.41 -4.52
CA LYS A 179 -3.76 -20.19 -5.45
C LYS A 179 -4.31 -21.48 -4.81
N ARG A 180 -3.51 -22.20 -3.99
CA ARG A 180 -3.97 -23.37 -3.23
C ARG A 180 -5.08 -23.03 -2.22
N HIS A 181 -5.13 -21.79 -1.74
CA HIS A 181 -6.20 -21.26 -0.89
C HIS A 181 -7.38 -20.66 -1.67
N GLY A 182 -7.42 -20.84 -3.00
CA GLY A 182 -8.46 -20.29 -3.87
C GLY A 182 -8.49 -18.76 -3.87
N TYR A 183 -7.30 -18.12 -3.84
CA TYR A 183 -7.16 -16.67 -3.93
C TYR A 183 -6.07 -16.30 -4.93
N ASN A 184 -6.43 -15.45 -5.90
CA ASN A 184 -5.50 -15.02 -6.92
C ASN A 184 -4.75 -13.77 -6.46
N VAL A 185 -3.42 -13.80 -6.56
CA VAL A 185 -2.56 -12.66 -6.25
C VAL A 185 -1.76 -12.27 -7.47
N THR A 186 -1.39 -11.00 -7.55
CA THR A 186 -0.56 -10.47 -8.63
C THR A 186 0.89 -10.42 -8.16
N TYR A 187 1.78 -11.15 -8.83
CA TYR A 187 3.21 -11.00 -8.61
C TYR A 187 3.69 -9.72 -9.33
N VAL A 188 4.37 -8.86 -8.59
CA VAL A 188 4.81 -7.56 -9.09
C VAL A 188 6.34 -7.39 -9.12
N GLY A 189 7.09 -8.45 -8.81
CA GLY A 189 8.53 -8.37 -8.63
C GLY A 189 8.93 -7.87 -7.24
N ASN A 190 10.20 -7.99 -6.90
CA ASN A 190 10.73 -7.53 -5.62
C ASN A 190 11.23 -6.09 -5.74
N PRO A 191 10.60 -5.11 -5.06
CA PRO A 191 11.02 -3.72 -5.11
C PRO A 191 12.46 -3.49 -4.62
N SER A 192 12.95 -4.31 -3.68
CA SER A 192 14.33 -4.20 -3.17
C SER A 192 15.38 -4.52 -4.25
N VAL A 193 15.07 -5.36 -5.23
CA VAL A 193 15.98 -5.62 -6.37
C VAL A 193 16.17 -4.36 -7.20
N GLN A 194 15.10 -3.61 -7.44
CA GLN A 194 15.19 -2.36 -8.19
C GLN A 194 16.01 -1.29 -7.47
N GLU A 195 15.90 -1.21 -6.15
CA GLU A 195 16.72 -0.30 -5.34
C GLU A 195 18.21 -0.66 -5.45
N VAL A 196 18.52 -1.96 -5.41
CA VAL A 196 19.91 -2.44 -5.59
C VAL A 196 20.40 -2.14 -7.00
N GLU A 197 19.64 -2.43 -8.03
CA GLU A 197 20.00 -2.15 -9.42
C GLU A 197 20.21 -0.65 -9.66
N TYR A 198 19.33 0.20 -9.12
CA TYR A 198 19.47 1.64 -9.18
C TYR A 198 20.74 2.12 -8.47
N SER A 199 21.01 1.62 -7.27
CA SER A 199 22.19 1.96 -6.49
C SER A 199 23.47 1.49 -7.18
N MET A 200 23.48 0.29 -7.76
CA MET A 200 24.63 -0.25 -8.50
C MET A 200 24.93 0.55 -9.77
N GLY A 201 23.91 1.01 -10.48
CA GLY A 201 24.07 1.86 -11.67
C GLY A 201 24.66 3.25 -11.37
N HIS A 202 24.63 3.68 -10.12
CA HIS A 202 25.15 4.98 -9.66
C HIS A 202 26.44 4.85 -8.84
N LEU A 203 26.97 3.63 -8.62
CA LEU A 203 28.24 3.44 -7.95
C LEU A 203 29.38 3.84 -8.90
N PRO A 204 30.37 4.59 -8.42
CA PRO A 204 31.58 4.86 -9.21
C PRO A 204 32.30 3.53 -9.52
N PRO A 205 32.96 3.44 -10.69
CA PRO A 205 33.68 2.21 -11.05
C PRO A 205 34.66 1.82 -9.94
N ARG A 206 34.64 0.53 -9.56
CA ARG A 206 35.56 0.01 -8.55
C ARG A 206 36.98 0.33 -8.97
N LYS A 207 37.71 1.08 -8.16
CA LYS A 207 39.15 1.21 -8.29
C LYS A 207 39.75 -0.18 -7.95
N HIS A 208 40.31 -0.83 -8.92
CA HIS A 208 41.14 -2.01 -8.68
C HIS A 208 42.38 -1.54 -7.92
N PHE A 209 42.56 -2.04 -6.70
CA PHE A 209 43.83 -1.94 -5.97
C PHE A 209 44.73 -3.07 -6.44
#